data_e1c003043b136a36ea7f2e540bd84571
#
_entry.id   e1c003043b136a36ea7f2e540bd84571
#
_cell.length_a   1.000
_cell.length_b   1.000
_cell.length_c   1.000
_cell.angle_alpha   90.00
_cell.angle_beta   90.00
_cell.angle_gamma   90.00
#
_symmetry.space_group_name_H-M   'P 1'
#
loop_
_entity.id
_entity.type
_entity.pdbx_description
1 polymer ?
#
loop_
_entity_poly.entity_id
_entity_poly.type
_entity_poly.pdbx_seq_one_letter_code
_entity_poly.pdbx_strand_id
1 'polypeptide(L)'
;MARDKDYVKMIHTTRWLKLRRDILTAHPCCQDCEARGYITAATEVHHIRPVEEALSYSDKRQRMYDPHNLRALCHDCHVKVHTELGRSGREAAKKRNAKQVDEVLKKFFGDNK
;
A
#
# COMPACT_ATOMS: atom_id res chain seq x y z
N MET A 1 -11.56 12.02 -9.39
CA MET A 1 -10.62 11.52 -10.25
C MET A 1 -10.80 10.08 -10.57
N ALA A 2 -10.71 9.77 -11.78
CA ALA A 2 -10.95 8.42 -12.21
C ALA A 2 -9.83 7.51 -11.83
N ARG A 3 -10.13 6.29 -11.48
CA ARG A 3 -9.11 5.34 -11.21
C ARG A 3 -8.57 4.81 -12.49
N ASP A 4 -7.35 4.32 -12.45
CA ASP A 4 -6.71 3.71 -13.59
C ASP A 4 -7.55 2.50 -14.03
N LYS A 5 -7.88 2.43 -15.31
CA LYS A 5 -8.72 1.36 -15.83
C LYS A 5 -8.10 -0.01 -15.68
N ASP A 6 -6.80 -0.10 -15.89
CA ASP A 6 -6.13 -1.39 -15.78
C ASP A 6 -6.14 -1.87 -14.34
N TYR A 7 -5.94 -0.97 -13.40
CA TYR A 7 -5.98 -1.31 -12.00
C TYR A 7 -7.37 -1.84 -11.61
N VAL A 8 -8.41 -1.13 -12.00
CA VAL A 8 -9.77 -1.52 -11.65
C VAL A 8 -10.09 -2.89 -12.23
N LYS A 9 -9.64 -3.16 -13.45
CA LYS A 9 -9.89 -4.43 -14.05
C LYS A 9 -9.18 -5.53 -13.29
N MET A 10 -7.94 -5.29 -12.92
CA MET A 10 -7.14 -6.32 -12.28
C MET A 10 -7.58 -6.67 -10.87
N ILE A 11 -8.12 -5.72 -10.12
CA ILE A 11 -8.55 -6.03 -8.75
C ILE A 11 -9.82 -6.87 -8.72
N HIS A 12 -10.48 -7.03 -9.86
CA HIS A 12 -11.67 -7.87 -9.90
C HIS A 12 -11.36 -9.25 -10.48
N THR A 13 -10.11 -9.56 -10.76
CA THR A 13 -9.77 -10.86 -11.32
C THR A 13 -9.73 -11.93 -10.22
N THR A 14 -9.98 -13.16 -10.61
CA THR A 14 -9.88 -14.28 -9.69
C THR A 14 -8.45 -14.40 -9.18
N ARG A 15 -7.48 -14.12 -10.04
CA ARG A 15 -6.09 -14.17 -9.66
C ARG A 15 -5.79 -13.22 -8.50
N TRP A 16 -6.30 -12.01 -8.58
CA TRP A 16 -6.10 -11.03 -7.51
C TRP A 16 -6.80 -11.45 -6.23
N LEU A 17 -8.04 -11.89 -6.34
CA LEU A 17 -8.82 -12.26 -5.17
C LEU A 17 -8.17 -13.43 -4.42
N LYS A 18 -7.60 -14.37 -5.16
CA LYS A 18 -6.94 -15.48 -4.55
C LYS A 18 -5.63 -15.04 -3.89
N LEU A 19 -4.85 -14.22 -4.56
CA LEU A 19 -3.61 -13.72 -4.02
C LEU A 19 -3.86 -12.88 -2.77
N ARG A 20 -4.87 -12.03 -2.80
CA ARG A 20 -5.23 -11.21 -1.67
C ARG A 20 -5.58 -12.09 -0.47
N ARG A 21 -6.35 -13.12 -0.68
CA ARG A 21 -6.71 -14.04 0.39
C ARG A 21 -5.48 -14.74 0.94
N ASP A 22 -4.57 -15.16 0.05
CA ASP A 22 -3.37 -15.84 0.48
C ASP A 22 -2.49 -14.91 1.32
N ILE A 23 -2.36 -13.66 0.95
CA ILE A 23 -1.58 -12.69 1.70
C ILE A 23 -2.19 -12.47 3.09
N LEU A 24 -3.50 -12.32 3.16
CA LEU A 24 -4.16 -12.11 4.45
C LEU A 24 -4.11 -13.35 5.34
N THR A 25 -4.06 -14.52 4.72
CA THR A 25 -3.91 -15.76 5.49
C THR A 25 -2.50 -15.87 6.05
N ALA A 26 -1.51 -15.50 5.24
CA ALA A 26 -0.13 -15.57 5.70
C ALA A 26 0.20 -14.46 6.71
N HIS A 27 -0.48 -13.34 6.62
CA HIS A 27 -0.24 -12.20 7.52
C HIS A 27 -1.57 -11.73 8.11
N PRO A 28 -2.09 -12.45 9.08
CA PRO A 28 -3.40 -12.10 9.65
C PRO A 28 -3.41 -10.81 10.46
N CYS A 29 -2.24 -10.31 10.84
CA CYS A 29 -2.15 -9.07 11.60
C CYS A 29 -1.59 -7.96 10.72
N CYS A 30 -2.06 -6.76 10.94
CA CYS A 30 -1.58 -5.60 10.22
C CYS A 30 -0.08 -5.47 10.40
N GLN A 31 0.66 -5.48 9.31
CA GLN A 31 2.11 -5.45 9.38
C GLN A 31 2.65 -4.11 9.89
N ASP A 32 1.96 -3.02 9.61
CA ASP A 32 2.38 -1.73 10.13
C ASP A 32 2.12 -1.62 11.64
N CYS A 33 1.00 -2.16 12.11
CA CYS A 33 0.73 -2.17 13.54
C CYS A 33 1.73 -3.06 14.26
N GLU A 34 2.05 -4.22 13.67
CA GLU A 34 3.03 -5.11 14.25
C GLU A 34 4.37 -4.42 14.40
N ALA A 35 4.77 -3.65 13.43
CA ALA A 35 6.04 -2.94 13.48
C ALA A 35 6.09 -1.95 14.62
N ARG A 36 4.91 -1.51 15.09
CA ARG A 36 4.84 -0.58 16.20
C ARG A 36 4.48 -1.26 17.52
N GLY A 37 4.42 -2.58 17.51
CA GLY A 37 4.14 -3.31 18.74
C GLY A 37 2.69 -3.54 19.04
N TYR A 38 1.80 -3.33 18.08
CA TYR A 38 0.38 -3.53 18.28
C TYR A 38 -0.12 -4.74 17.53
N ILE A 39 -1.17 -5.36 18.00
CA ILE A 39 -1.79 -6.48 17.32
C ILE A 39 -3.15 -6.03 16.83
N THR A 40 -3.28 -5.90 15.52
CA THR A 40 -4.52 -5.47 14.89
C THR A 40 -4.75 -6.36 13.68
N ALA A 41 -5.95 -6.84 13.51
CA ALA A 41 -6.24 -7.71 12.37
C ALA A 41 -6.03 -6.98 11.06
N ALA A 42 -5.41 -7.66 10.10
CA ALA A 42 -5.25 -7.12 8.77
C ALA A 42 -6.51 -7.46 8.00
N THR A 43 -7.05 -6.49 7.29
CA THR A 43 -8.27 -6.69 6.51
C THR A 43 -8.10 -6.28 5.08
N GLU A 44 -6.99 -5.63 4.75
CA GLU A 44 -6.78 -5.11 3.40
C GLU A 44 -5.35 -5.38 2.94
N VAL A 45 -5.15 -5.41 1.64
CA VAL A 45 -3.83 -5.64 1.09
C VAL A 45 -3.43 -4.41 0.29
N HIS A 46 -2.26 -3.88 0.61
CA HIS A 46 -1.76 -2.66 0.02
C HIS A 46 -0.63 -2.97 -0.96
N HIS A 47 -0.62 -2.29 -2.10
CA HIS A 47 0.48 -2.39 -3.05
C HIS A 47 1.53 -1.36 -2.64
N ILE A 48 2.72 -1.85 -2.28
CA ILE A 48 3.78 -0.98 -1.80
C ILE A 48 4.17 0.03 -2.89
N ARG A 49 4.38 -0.48 -4.10
CA ARG A 49 4.59 0.40 -5.24
C ARG A 49 3.26 0.48 -5.97
N PRO A 50 2.65 1.65 -6.08
CA PRO A 50 1.31 1.75 -6.67
C PRO A 50 1.27 1.24 -8.09
N VAL A 51 0.27 0.44 -8.37
CA VAL A 51 0.10 -0.14 -9.70
C VAL A 51 -0.11 0.95 -10.73
N GLU A 52 -0.87 1.95 -10.39
CA GLU A 52 -1.23 3.00 -11.32
C GLU A 52 -0.03 3.83 -11.75
N GLU A 53 1.05 3.80 -10.99
CA GLU A 53 2.21 4.59 -11.33
C GLU A 53 3.14 3.89 -12.31
N ALA A 54 2.87 2.64 -12.62
CA ALA A 54 3.69 1.93 -13.60
C ALA A 54 3.40 2.49 -14.99
N LEU A 55 4.42 2.53 -15.84
CA LEU A 55 4.29 3.13 -17.13
C LEU A 55 3.75 2.20 -18.20
N SER A 56 3.88 0.92 -18.03
CA SER A 56 3.39 -0.03 -19.01
C SER A 56 2.41 -1.00 -18.39
N TYR A 57 1.58 -1.61 -19.21
CA TYR A 57 0.63 -2.60 -18.73
C TYR A 57 1.37 -3.79 -18.11
N SER A 58 2.46 -4.18 -18.69
CA SER A 58 3.27 -5.28 -18.17
C SER A 58 3.77 -4.96 -16.77
N ASP A 59 4.24 -3.76 -16.54
CA ASP A 59 4.70 -3.35 -15.23
C ASP A 59 3.55 -3.25 -14.24
N LYS A 60 2.38 -2.80 -14.70
CA LYS A 60 1.21 -2.75 -13.84
C LYS A 60 0.84 -4.15 -13.39
N ARG A 61 0.85 -5.11 -14.30
CA ARG A 61 0.53 -6.49 -13.95
C ARG A 61 1.54 -7.05 -12.96
N GLN A 62 2.79 -6.74 -13.15
CA GLN A 62 3.82 -7.22 -12.26
C GLN A 62 3.62 -6.66 -10.86
N ARG A 63 3.36 -5.38 -10.73
CA ARG A 63 3.13 -4.77 -9.43
C ARG A 63 1.86 -5.30 -8.77
N MET A 64 0.83 -5.57 -9.56
CA MET A 64 -0.45 -6.03 -9.04
C MET A 64 -0.33 -7.41 -8.42
N TYR A 65 0.40 -8.31 -9.07
CA TYR A 65 0.41 -9.71 -8.67
C TYR A 65 1.71 -10.18 -8.01
N ASP A 66 2.60 -9.27 -7.68
CA ASP A 66 3.87 -9.64 -7.04
C ASP A 66 3.68 -9.69 -5.52
N PRO A 67 3.78 -10.86 -4.91
CA PRO A 67 3.59 -10.95 -3.45
C PRO A 67 4.57 -10.07 -2.67
N HIS A 68 5.74 -9.79 -3.24
CA HIS A 68 6.72 -8.96 -2.55
C HIS A 68 6.35 -7.48 -2.61
N ASN A 69 5.37 -7.14 -3.42
CA ASN A 69 4.89 -5.77 -3.51
C ASN A 69 3.62 -5.57 -2.68
N LEU A 70 3.27 -6.53 -1.84
CA LEU A 70 2.02 -6.49 -1.09
C LEU A 70 2.27 -6.44 0.41
N ARG A 71 1.39 -5.78 1.11
CA ARG A 71 1.50 -5.66 2.54
C ARG A 71 0.12 -5.75 3.14
N ALA A 72 -0.05 -6.56 4.17
CA ALA A 72 -1.35 -6.73 4.83
C ALA A 72 -1.52 -5.64 5.87
N LEU A 73 -2.58 -4.87 5.79
CA LEU A 73 -2.80 -3.73 6.67
C LEU A 73 -4.22 -3.71 7.20
N CYS A 74 -4.41 -3.07 8.34
CA CYS A 74 -5.74 -2.79 8.81
C CYS A 74 -6.24 -1.56 8.02
N HIS A 75 -7.53 -1.33 8.10
CA HIS A 75 -8.11 -0.23 7.31
C HIS A 75 -7.47 1.12 7.63
N ASP A 76 -7.28 1.41 8.89
CA ASP A 76 -6.72 2.71 9.29
C ASP A 76 -5.32 2.92 8.75
N CYS A 77 -4.47 1.90 8.84
CA CYS A 77 -3.13 2.02 8.32
C CYS A 77 -3.13 2.14 6.80
N HIS A 78 -4.04 1.42 6.14
CA HIS A 78 -4.15 1.49 4.69
C HIS A 78 -4.58 2.88 4.25
N VAL A 79 -5.53 3.47 4.94
CA VAL A 79 -5.97 4.82 4.64
C VAL A 79 -4.84 5.82 4.84
N LYS A 80 -4.09 5.67 5.91
CA LYS A 80 -2.97 6.56 6.17
C LYS A 80 -1.91 6.48 5.10
N VAL A 81 -1.57 5.27 4.69
CA VAL A 81 -0.56 5.10 3.65
C VAL A 81 -1.03 5.73 2.35
N HIS A 82 -2.28 5.52 1.98
CA HIS A 82 -2.80 6.11 0.76
C HIS A 82 -2.86 7.63 0.84
N THR A 83 -3.21 8.16 1.98
CA THR A 83 -3.24 9.60 2.16
C THR A 83 -1.85 10.18 1.97
N GLU A 84 -0.86 9.53 2.54
CA GLU A 84 0.50 10.02 2.42
C GLU A 84 1.06 9.84 1.02
N LEU A 85 0.74 8.74 0.36
CA LEU A 85 1.16 8.54 -1.00
C LEU A 85 0.51 9.57 -1.93
N GLY A 86 -0.77 9.83 -1.71
CA GLY A 86 -1.45 10.83 -2.51
C GLY A 86 -0.86 12.20 -2.31
N ARG A 87 -0.58 12.54 -1.08
CA ARG A 87 0.02 13.80 -0.76
C ARG A 87 1.41 13.87 -1.35
N SER A 88 2.18 12.79 -1.20
CA SER A 88 3.50 12.73 -1.74
C SER A 88 3.47 12.85 -3.25
N GLY A 89 2.56 12.15 -3.90
CA GLY A 89 2.46 12.19 -5.33
C GLY A 89 2.13 13.55 -5.88
N ARG A 90 1.24 14.27 -5.19
CA ARG A 90 0.91 15.58 -5.62
C ARG A 90 1.93 16.56 -5.24
N GLU A 91 2.45 16.42 -4.07
CA GLU A 91 3.35 17.37 -3.53
C GLU A 91 4.76 17.05 -3.79
N ALA A 92 5.02 15.98 -4.41
CA ALA A 92 6.39 15.66 -4.74
C ALA A 92 6.84 16.76 -5.54
N ALA A 93 5.90 17.36 -6.14
CA ALA A 93 6.24 18.47 -6.85
C ALA A 93 6.67 19.56 -5.92
N LYS A 94 6.28 19.54 -4.69
CA LYS A 94 6.63 20.58 -3.81
C LYS A 94 7.58 20.07 -2.87
N LYS A 95 8.75 20.41 -2.98
CA LYS A 95 9.76 19.88 -2.27
C LYS A 95 9.63 19.84 -0.83
N ARG A 96 8.86 20.58 -0.21
CA ARG A 96 8.82 20.54 1.21
C ARG A 96 8.36 19.20 1.66
N ASN A 97 7.85 18.40 0.78
CA ASN A 97 7.37 17.19 1.16
C ASN A 97 8.33 16.18 1.58
N ALA A 98 9.55 16.29 1.23
CA ALA A 98 10.56 15.35 1.67
C ALA A 98 10.58 15.31 3.18
N LYS A 99 10.47 16.46 3.81
CA LYS A 99 10.50 16.50 5.24
C LYS A 99 9.24 15.91 5.82
N GLN A 100 8.10 16.17 5.21
CA GLN A 100 6.89 15.62 5.72
C GLN A 100 6.85 14.12 5.61
N VAL A 101 7.36 13.59 4.54
CA VAL A 101 7.40 12.16 4.36
C VAL A 101 8.25 11.53 5.45
N ASP A 102 9.37 12.16 5.78
CA ASP A 102 10.22 11.68 6.82
C ASP A 102 9.48 11.63 8.13
N GLU A 103 8.72 12.65 8.46
CA GLU A 103 7.99 12.67 9.70
C GLU A 103 6.93 11.59 9.75
N VAL A 104 6.28 11.34 8.63
CA VAL A 104 5.28 10.30 8.59
C VAL A 104 5.92 8.94 8.79
N LEU A 105 7.05 8.70 8.17
CA LEU A 105 7.74 7.45 8.35
C LEU A 105 8.17 7.26 9.79
N LYS A 106 8.58 8.30 10.46
CA LYS A 106 8.93 8.20 11.84
C LYS A 106 7.70 7.82 12.65
N LYS A 107 6.56 8.40 12.36
CA LYS A 107 5.38 8.07 13.08
C LYS A 107 4.95 6.66 12.85
N PHE A 108 5.07 6.14 11.62
CA PHE A 108 4.62 4.81 11.35
C PHE A 108 5.60 3.75 11.69
N PHE A 109 6.87 4.01 11.52
CA PHE A 109 7.83 2.96 11.60
C PHE A 109 8.88 3.20 12.59
N GLY A 110 9.23 4.38 12.81
CA GLY A 110 10.39 4.60 13.52
C GLY A 110 10.27 5.15 14.81
N ASP A 111 9.36 6.01 14.95
CA ASP A 111 9.33 6.65 16.07
C ASP A 111 9.02 5.93 17.16
N ASN A 112 8.67 4.81 17.00
CA ASN A 112 8.42 4.07 18.08
C ASN A 112 9.53 3.45 18.56
N LYS A 113 10.55 3.79 18.28
CA LYS A 113 11.63 3.24 18.87
C LYS A 113 11.79 3.66 20.10
#